data_d8bd782333489d14be2443109eea001a
#
_entry.id   d8bd782333489d14be2443109eea001a
#
_cell.length_a   1.000
_cell.length_b   1.000
_cell.length_c   1.000
_cell.angle_alpha   90.00
_cell.angle_beta   90.00
_cell.angle_gamma   90.00
#
_symmetry.space_group_name_H-M   'P 1'
#
loop_
_entity.id
_entity.type
_entity.pdbx_description
1 polymer ?
#
loop_
_entity_poly.entity_id
_entity_poly.type
_entity_poly.pdbx_seq_one_letter_code
_entity_poly.pdbx_strand_id
1 'polypeptide(L)'
;MNHRRLARVFAFETIYADTFSEEIVEDAVLDTTNMQGKANQFAEQLIAGVRNEKEQLDAALQEFSPKRKMERFPKVELTILRMAAWELLHPQEDTPAKIVINEAVLLAKEFGNRKS
;
A
#
# COMPACT_ATOMS: atom_id res chain seq x y z
N MET A 1 -8.07 14.45 12.40
CA MET A 1 -7.75 13.16 11.79
C MET A 1 -6.88 13.36 10.56
N ASN A 2 -5.89 12.51 10.40
CA ASN A 2 -5.02 12.60 9.24
C ASN A 2 -5.70 11.96 8.03
N HIS A 3 -6.05 12.75 7.03
CA HIS A 3 -6.74 12.27 5.84
C HIS A 3 -5.91 11.29 5.03
N ARG A 4 -4.60 11.47 5.02
CA ARG A 4 -3.72 10.54 4.29
C ARG A 4 -3.62 9.19 4.99
N ARG A 5 -3.70 9.19 6.32
CA ARG A 5 -3.72 7.92 7.06
C ARG A 5 -4.97 7.12 6.72
N LEU A 6 -6.12 7.79 6.68
CA LEU A 6 -7.37 7.15 6.28
C LEU A 6 -7.26 6.62 4.85
N ALA A 7 -6.69 7.41 3.96
CA ALA A 7 -6.50 7.01 2.58
C ALA A 7 -5.58 5.79 2.47
N ARG A 8 -4.53 5.72 3.28
CA ARG A 8 -3.62 4.58 3.29
C ARG A 8 -4.31 3.31 3.78
N VAL A 9 -5.15 3.43 4.81
CA VAL A 9 -5.92 2.28 5.31
C VAL A 9 -6.83 1.75 4.21
N PHE A 10 -7.53 2.64 3.54
CA PHE A 10 -8.41 2.26 2.44
C PHE A 10 -7.61 1.60 1.30
N ALA A 11 -6.49 2.21 0.92
CA ALA A 11 -5.64 1.66 -0.13
C ALA A 11 -5.10 0.28 0.27
N PHE A 12 -4.66 0.15 1.53
CA PHE A 12 -4.19 -1.14 2.02
C PHE A 12 -5.26 -2.23 1.85
N GLU A 13 -6.47 -1.94 2.28
CA GLU A 13 -7.54 -2.94 2.21
C GLU A 13 -7.85 -3.33 0.76
N THR A 14 -7.82 -2.37 -0.14
CA THR A 14 -8.08 -2.61 -1.55
C THR A 14 -6.96 -3.44 -2.19
N ILE A 15 -5.72 -3.05 -1.96
CA ILE A 15 -4.56 -3.74 -2.54
C ILE A 15 -4.39 -5.13 -1.93
N TYR A 16 -4.64 -5.24 -0.63
CA TYR A 16 -4.58 -6.53 0.04
C TYR A 16 -5.60 -7.50 -0.56
N ALA A 17 -6.81 -7.02 -0.85
CA ALA A 17 -7.82 -7.85 -1.49
C ALA A 17 -7.37 -8.36 -2.86
N ASP A 18 -6.60 -7.56 -3.59
CA ASP A 18 -6.05 -7.96 -4.89
C ASP A 18 -5.15 -9.19 -4.78
N THR A 19 -4.52 -9.41 -3.62
CA THR A 19 -3.60 -10.54 -3.45
C THR A 19 -4.32 -11.89 -3.41
N PHE A 20 -5.62 -11.86 -3.25
CA PHE A 20 -6.44 -13.08 -3.20
C PHE A 20 -7.21 -13.33 -4.49
N SER A 21 -7.04 -12.48 -5.48
CA SER A 21 -7.76 -12.60 -6.75
C SER A 21 -6.79 -12.38 -7.89
N GLU A 22 -6.93 -13.19 -8.93
CA GLU A 22 -6.10 -13.01 -10.12
C GLU A 22 -6.60 -11.85 -10.96
N GLU A 23 -7.87 -11.47 -10.78
CA GLU A 23 -8.44 -10.35 -11.50
C GLU A 23 -8.65 -9.18 -10.55
N ILE A 24 -8.26 -8.02 -11.02
CA ILE A 24 -8.53 -6.79 -10.29
C ILE A 24 -9.99 -6.44 -10.52
N VAL A 25 -10.75 -6.36 -9.43
CA VAL A 25 -12.16 -6.04 -9.51
C VAL A 25 -12.31 -4.54 -9.33
N GLU A 26 -12.19 -3.82 -10.44
CA GLU A 26 -12.23 -2.37 -10.42
C GLU A 26 -13.56 -1.81 -9.90
N ASP A 27 -14.64 -2.48 -10.23
CA ASP A 27 -15.96 -1.99 -9.83
C ASP A 27 -16.32 -2.30 -8.39
N ALA A 28 -15.59 -3.18 -7.78
CA ALA A 28 -15.97 -3.61 -6.44
C ALA A 28 -15.53 -2.66 -5.39
N VAL A 29 -15.31 -1.45 -5.79
CA VAL A 29 -14.85 -1.04 -5.01
C VAL A 29 -14.40 0.02 -4.30
N LEU A 30 -14.40 1.04 -4.78
CA LEU A 30 -13.92 2.24 -4.17
C LEU A 30 -15.04 2.94 -3.45
N ASP A 31 -15.36 2.44 -2.26
CA ASP A 31 -16.29 3.18 -1.42
C ASP A 31 -15.53 4.33 -0.78
N THR A 32 -15.49 5.44 -1.48
CA THR A 32 -14.80 6.63 -1.03
C THR A 32 -15.75 7.63 -0.36
N THR A 33 -16.93 7.18 0.04
CA THR A 33 -17.94 8.08 0.60
C THR A 33 -17.48 8.80 1.86
N ASN A 34 -16.56 8.20 2.60
CA ASN A 34 -16.03 8.79 3.83
C ASN A 34 -14.74 9.57 3.65
N MET A 35 -14.27 9.66 2.42
CA MET A 35 -13.05 10.41 2.13
C MET A 35 -13.39 11.64 1.31
N GLN A 36 -12.60 12.66 1.46
CA GLN A 36 -12.82 13.90 0.75
C GLN A 36 -11.62 14.33 -0.05
N GLY A 37 -11.90 14.87 -1.22
CA GLY A 37 -10.94 15.61 -2.04
C GLY A 37 -9.56 14.98 -2.15
N LYS A 38 -8.60 15.60 -1.50
CA LYS A 38 -7.20 15.19 -1.60
C LYS A 38 -6.94 13.79 -1.05
N ALA A 39 -7.66 13.37 -0.02
CA ALA A 39 -7.49 12.02 0.53
C ALA A 39 -7.94 10.98 -0.47
N ASN A 40 -9.05 11.23 -1.15
CA ASN A 40 -9.56 10.33 -2.17
C ASN A 40 -8.57 10.22 -3.34
N GLN A 41 -8.06 11.36 -3.80
CA GLN A 41 -7.07 11.39 -4.87
C GLN A 41 -5.81 10.62 -4.49
N PHE A 42 -5.35 10.79 -3.26
CA PHE A 42 -4.16 10.11 -2.79
C PHE A 42 -4.38 8.60 -2.75
N ALA A 43 -5.52 8.15 -2.26
CA ALA A 43 -5.84 6.73 -2.22
C ALA A 43 -5.87 6.14 -3.63
N GLU A 44 -6.50 6.84 -4.57
CA GLU A 44 -6.58 6.38 -5.95
C GLU A 44 -5.20 6.29 -6.60
N GLN A 45 -4.36 7.29 -6.38
CA GLN A 45 -3.00 7.30 -6.92
C GLN A 45 -2.18 6.15 -6.35
N LEU A 46 -2.29 5.91 -5.06
CA LEU A 46 -1.55 4.84 -4.40
C LEU A 46 -1.99 3.47 -4.90
N ILE A 47 -3.29 3.25 -4.99
CA ILE A 47 -3.84 2.00 -5.49
C ILE A 47 -3.39 1.75 -6.92
N ALA A 48 -3.58 2.73 -7.79
CA ALA A 48 -3.21 2.61 -9.20
C ALA A 48 -1.70 2.43 -9.35
N GLY A 49 -0.93 3.18 -8.59
CA GLY A 49 0.53 3.11 -8.65
C GLY A 49 1.04 1.72 -8.28
N VAL A 50 0.54 1.16 -7.19
CA VAL A 50 0.97 -0.17 -6.76
C VAL A 50 0.54 -1.23 -7.77
N ARG A 51 -0.68 -1.13 -8.29
CA ARG A 51 -1.17 -2.08 -9.29
C ARG A 51 -0.35 -2.02 -10.58
N ASN A 52 -0.04 -0.82 -11.04
CA ASN A 52 0.67 -0.64 -12.31
C ASN A 52 2.16 -0.95 -12.20
N GLU A 53 2.76 -0.73 -11.04
CA GLU A 53 4.20 -0.89 -10.85
C GLU A 53 4.57 -2.09 -9.99
N LYS A 54 3.66 -3.01 -9.82
CA LYS A 54 3.84 -4.16 -8.94
C LYS A 54 5.15 -4.91 -9.20
N GLU A 55 5.46 -5.17 -10.46
CA GLU A 55 6.67 -5.90 -10.80
C GLU A 55 7.94 -5.13 -10.45
N GLN A 56 7.95 -3.83 -10.71
CA GLN A 56 9.10 -3.00 -10.37
C GLN A 56 9.26 -2.87 -8.86
N LEU A 57 8.14 -2.75 -8.15
CA LEU A 57 8.18 -2.67 -6.69
C LEU A 57 8.71 -3.96 -6.09
N ASP A 58 8.25 -5.09 -6.59
CA ASP A 58 8.72 -6.39 -6.10
C ASP A 58 10.20 -6.59 -6.39
N ALA A 59 10.66 -6.16 -7.55
CA ALA A 59 12.08 -6.25 -7.89
C ALA A 59 12.93 -5.41 -6.93
N ALA A 60 12.48 -4.19 -6.64
CA ALA A 60 13.19 -3.32 -5.71
C ALA A 60 13.23 -3.92 -4.31
N LEU A 61 12.10 -4.46 -3.85
CA LEU A 61 12.03 -5.10 -2.53
C LEU A 61 12.92 -6.33 -2.46
N GLN A 62 12.98 -7.09 -3.55
CA GLN A 62 13.81 -8.30 -3.59
C GLN A 62 15.29 -7.96 -3.45
N GLU A 63 15.72 -6.82 -3.99
CA GLU A 63 17.13 -6.39 -3.83
C GLU A 63 17.49 -6.15 -2.37
N PHE A 64 16.55 -5.65 -1.57
CA PHE A 64 16.81 -5.42 -0.16
C PHE A 64 16.72 -6.67 0.68
N SER A 65 16.16 -7.74 0.16
CA SER A 65 16.03 -8.99 0.89
C SER A 65 16.34 -10.17 -0.03
N PRO A 66 17.59 -10.30 -0.48
CA PRO A 66 17.92 -11.30 -1.50
C PRO A 66 17.76 -12.75 -1.05
N LYS A 67 17.81 -12.99 0.26
CA LYS A 67 17.68 -14.36 0.77
C LYS A 67 16.24 -14.81 0.96
N ARG A 68 15.29 -13.90 0.91
CA ARG A 68 13.88 -14.22 1.12
C ARG A 68 13.09 -13.88 -0.13
N LYS A 69 12.46 -14.87 -0.71
CA LYS A 69 11.64 -14.66 -1.91
C LYS A 69 10.39 -13.88 -1.58
N MET A 70 10.00 -12.97 -2.46
CA MET A 70 8.82 -12.15 -2.26
C MET A 70 7.56 -12.97 -2.04
N GLU A 71 7.43 -14.08 -2.73
CA GLU A 71 6.26 -14.94 -2.61
C GLU A 71 6.13 -15.60 -1.24
N ARG A 72 7.19 -15.58 -0.44
CA ARG A 72 7.16 -16.13 0.92
C ARG A 72 6.83 -15.09 1.98
N PHE A 73 6.74 -13.84 1.59
CA PHE A 73 6.34 -12.80 2.53
C PHE A 73 4.84 -12.96 2.83
N PRO A 74 4.43 -12.79 4.09
CA PRO A 74 3.00 -12.73 4.39
C PRO A 74 2.33 -11.65 3.55
N LYS A 75 1.14 -11.90 3.09
CA LYS A 75 0.44 -10.97 2.20
C LYS A 75 0.22 -9.60 2.82
N VAL A 76 -0.03 -9.53 4.12
CA VAL A 76 -0.18 -8.25 4.81
C VAL A 76 1.12 -7.45 4.73
N GLU A 77 2.25 -8.09 5.09
CA GLU A 77 3.55 -7.40 5.05
C GLU A 77 3.90 -6.99 3.62
N LEU A 78 3.68 -7.87 2.67
CA LEU A 78 4.00 -7.58 1.27
C LEU A 78 3.20 -6.40 0.75
N THR A 79 1.92 -6.34 1.07
CA THR A 79 1.06 -5.22 0.67
C THR A 79 1.59 -3.90 1.24
N ILE A 80 1.92 -3.90 2.53
CA ILE A 80 2.44 -2.70 3.19
C ILE A 80 3.77 -2.27 2.59
N LEU A 81 4.65 -3.24 2.32
CA LEU A 81 5.95 -2.95 1.72
C LEU A 81 5.80 -2.36 0.31
N ARG A 82 4.90 -2.90 -0.48
CA ARG A 82 4.64 -2.36 -1.82
C ARG A 82 4.14 -0.93 -1.76
N MET A 83 3.23 -0.65 -0.84
CA MET A 83 2.71 0.71 -0.67
C MET A 83 3.81 1.68 -0.25
N ALA A 84 4.60 1.29 0.74
CA ALA A 84 5.68 2.15 1.21
C ALA A 84 6.73 2.36 0.11
N ALA A 85 7.08 1.32 -0.62
CA ALA A 85 8.04 1.43 -1.71
C ALA A 85 7.54 2.39 -2.78
N TRP A 86 6.25 2.30 -3.13
CA TRP A 86 5.70 3.21 -4.12
C TRP A 86 5.78 4.66 -3.66
N GLU A 87 5.42 4.93 -2.40
CA GLU A 87 5.50 6.30 -1.88
C GLU A 87 6.94 6.82 -1.83
N LEU A 88 7.90 5.95 -1.53
CA LEU A 88 9.30 6.35 -1.48
C LEU A 88 9.87 6.62 -2.88
N LEU A 89 9.40 5.87 -3.87
CA LEU A 89 9.84 6.06 -5.26
C LEU A 89 9.13 7.23 -5.94
N HIS A 90 8.00 7.65 -5.39
CA HIS A 90 7.23 8.80 -5.92
C HIS A 90 7.04 9.84 -4.82
N PRO A 91 8.13 10.47 -4.38
CA PRO A 91 8.06 11.37 -3.22
C PRO A 91 7.17 12.58 -3.47
N GLN A 92 6.50 13.00 -2.40
CA GLN A 92 5.67 14.18 -2.42
C GLN A 92 6.22 15.21 -1.42
N GLU A 93 6.06 16.48 -1.73
CA GLU A 93 6.63 17.54 -0.92
C GLU A 93 6.25 17.50 0.56
N ASP A 94 5.00 17.17 0.83
CA ASP A 94 4.50 17.17 2.19
C ASP A 94 4.56 15.80 2.88
N THR A 95 5.22 14.84 2.27
CA THR A 95 5.32 13.51 2.83
C THR A 95 6.75 12.99 2.75
N PRO A 96 7.61 13.41 3.69
CA PRO A 96 9.00 12.92 3.69
C PRO A 96 9.07 11.41 4.00
N ALA A 97 10.19 10.81 3.63
CA ALA A 97 10.41 9.37 3.81
C ALA A 97 10.15 8.89 5.23
N LYS A 98 10.54 9.70 6.22
CA LYS A 98 10.31 9.37 7.62
C LYS A 98 8.83 9.14 7.93
N ILE A 99 7.96 9.95 7.34
CA ILE A 99 6.53 9.82 7.53
C ILE A 99 6.03 8.55 6.86
N VAL A 100 6.50 8.26 5.64
CA VAL A 100 6.11 7.06 4.93
C VAL A 100 6.44 5.81 5.75
N ILE A 101 7.66 5.76 6.27
CA ILE A 101 8.12 4.62 7.06
C ILE A 101 7.30 4.48 8.35
N ASN A 102 7.05 5.60 9.03
CA ASN A 102 6.26 5.58 10.26
C ASN A 102 4.83 5.08 9.99
N GLU A 103 4.21 5.52 8.91
CA GLU A 103 2.87 5.08 8.56
C GLU A 103 2.84 3.60 8.18
N ALA A 104 3.88 3.09 7.54
CA ALA A 104 3.98 1.66 7.23
C ALA A 104 4.05 0.84 8.51
N VAL A 105 4.81 1.30 9.51
CA VAL A 105 4.90 0.63 10.80
C VAL A 105 3.53 0.62 11.49
N LEU A 106 2.80 1.72 11.42
CA LEU A 106 1.47 1.80 12.02
C LEU A 106 0.49 0.84 11.33
N LEU A 107 0.55 0.72 10.01
CA LEU A 107 -0.27 -0.23 9.28
C LEU A 107 0.07 -1.67 9.71
N ALA A 108 1.34 -1.96 9.86
CA ALA A 108 1.78 -3.29 10.28
C ALA A 108 1.25 -3.64 11.67
N LYS A 109 1.23 -2.67 12.58
CA LYS A 109 0.69 -2.88 13.92
C LYS A 109 -0.82 -3.05 13.90
N GLU A 110 -1.49 -2.31 13.03
CA GLU A 110 -2.96 -2.36 12.94
C GLU A 110 -3.43 -3.68 12.32
N PHE A 111 -2.82 -4.09 11.21
CA PHE A 111 -3.32 -5.22 10.43
C PHE A 111 -2.51 -6.50 10.57
N GLY A 112 -1.25 -6.41 10.90
CA GLY A 112 -0.39 -7.59 10.96
C GLY A 112 -0.86 -8.63 11.96
N ASN A 113 -1.26 -8.18 13.13
CA ASN A 113 -1.70 -9.09 14.19
C ASN A 113 -3.08 -9.68 13.96
N ARG A 114 -3.85 -9.08 13.06
CA ARG A 114 -5.20 -9.55 12.78
C ARG A 114 -5.27 -10.54 11.65
N LYS A 115 -4.35 -10.45 10.72
CA LYS A 115 -4.44 -11.16 9.45
C LYS A 115 -3.32 -12.15 9.18
N SER A 116 -2.31 -12.10 10.00
CA SER A 116 -1.17 -13.00 9.83
C SER A 116 -1.34 -14.32 10.57
#